data_c7ecf445f7046366adf879027c5a7f10
#
_entry.id   c7ecf445f7046366adf879027c5a7f10
#
_cell.length_a   1.000
_cell.length_b   1.000
_cell.length_c   1.000
_cell.angle_alpha   90.00
_cell.angle_beta   90.00
_cell.angle_gamma   90.00
#
_symmetry.space_group_name_H-M   'P 1'
#
loop_
_entity.id
_entity.type
_entity.pdbx_description
1 polymer ?
#
loop_
_entity_poly.entity_id
_entity_poly.type
_entity_poly.pdbx_seq_one_letter_code
_entity_poly.pdbx_strand_id
1 'polypeptide(L)'
;MTSEMPDARAGLPARAAGQGAPWATSSRPGTFRAALESGAFTVTAEIGPPRGADAGAIARKVAPLRDWVAAVNITDNQGASVRLANWAGSLAALTAGVEPIMQLTCRDRNRIALQSDLLGASALGIPNILVMTGDHPRCGDHADAKPVFDLDSVQLLWTARTMRDEGKLLSGRKLSPPPSWFLGAVENPSAPPADFRAARLGKKVTAGAQFVQTQYVFDAAAFAGWMAQVRDLGLHERCHILAGVGPIASLRALAHLEQGVPGVQVPAQVARRLRGVPPDRVADEGIAICAETISELAQVPGLAGVHVMAVGAEHRIPAILRQAGLAPMLATGRAGHAG
;
A
#
# COMPACT_ATOMS: atom_id res chain seq x y z
N MET A 1 32.23 43.10 34.70
CA MET A 1 31.17 43.48 33.78
C MET A 1 30.53 42.18 33.31
N THR A 2 29.50 41.76 34.01
CA THR A 2 28.70 40.55 33.67
C THR A 2 27.55 41.03 32.83
N SER A 3 27.53 40.59 31.58
CA SER A 3 26.44 40.85 30.62
C SER A 3 25.30 39.88 30.89
N GLU A 4 24.20 40.37 31.44
CA GLU A 4 22.94 39.64 31.52
C GLU A 4 22.33 39.43 30.14
N MET A 5 22.07 38.18 29.77
CA MET A 5 21.26 37.84 28.59
C MET A 5 19.77 38.07 28.91
N PRO A 6 18.98 38.68 28.01
CA PRO A 6 17.57 38.88 28.22
C PRO A 6 16.77 37.57 28.20
N ASP A 7 15.83 37.45 29.12
CA ASP A 7 14.91 36.32 29.26
C ASP A 7 13.95 36.23 28.06
N ALA A 8 14.11 35.18 27.24
CA ALA A 8 13.33 34.91 26.01
C ALA A 8 11.94 34.30 26.29
N ARG A 9 11.36 34.46 27.49
CA ARG A 9 10.07 33.86 27.87
C ARG A 9 8.85 34.78 27.75
N ALA A 10 8.94 35.90 27.09
CA ALA A 10 7.79 36.80 26.94
C ALA A 10 7.15 36.59 25.54
N GLY A 11 5.95 35.98 25.50
CA GLY A 11 4.99 36.22 24.43
C GLY A 11 4.58 35.08 23.51
N LEU A 12 4.44 33.85 23.99
CA LEU A 12 3.59 32.88 23.27
C LEU A 12 2.15 32.98 23.79
N PRO A 13 1.15 33.25 22.94
CA PRO A 13 -0.25 33.26 23.37
C PRO A 13 -0.65 31.88 23.88
N ALA A 14 -1.34 31.83 25.03
CA ALA A 14 -1.91 30.61 25.57
C ALA A 14 -2.82 29.96 24.52
N ARG A 15 -2.50 28.74 24.11
CA ARG A 15 -3.38 27.93 23.23
C ARG A 15 -4.68 27.66 23.97
N ALA A 16 -5.81 28.04 23.35
CA ALA A 16 -7.15 27.65 23.81
C ALA A 16 -7.21 26.13 23.86
N ALA A 17 -7.47 25.58 25.05
CA ALA A 17 -7.76 24.17 25.26
C ALA A 17 -9.04 23.82 24.46
N GLY A 18 -8.92 22.95 23.44
CA GLY A 18 -10.09 22.43 22.73
C GLY A 18 -10.02 22.37 21.21
N GLN A 19 -9.00 22.89 20.55
CA GLN A 19 -8.83 22.68 19.10
C GLN A 19 -7.87 21.51 18.89
N GLY A 20 -8.41 20.40 18.38
CA GLY A 20 -7.61 19.29 17.84
C GLY A 20 -6.57 19.82 16.86
N ALA A 21 -5.45 19.14 16.71
CA ALA A 21 -4.40 19.55 15.80
C ALA A 21 -5.02 19.85 14.41
N PRO A 22 -4.62 20.92 13.71
CA PRO A 22 -5.26 21.36 12.46
C PRO A 22 -5.19 20.32 11.32
N TRP A 23 -4.41 19.26 11.49
CA TRP A 23 -4.34 18.08 10.62
C TRP A 23 -5.15 16.88 11.13
N ALA A 24 -5.79 16.94 12.29
CA ALA A 24 -6.74 15.93 12.76
C ALA A 24 -8.03 16.04 11.95
N THR A 25 -7.99 15.57 10.73
CA THR A 25 -9.14 15.57 9.82
C THR A 25 -10.03 14.37 10.05
N SER A 26 -11.29 14.52 9.73
CA SER A 26 -12.43 13.63 9.94
C SER A 26 -12.44 12.34 9.08
N SER A 27 -11.29 11.82 8.65
CA SER A 27 -11.24 10.47 8.12
C SER A 27 -11.49 9.51 9.29
N ARG A 28 -12.42 8.59 9.15
CA ARG A 28 -12.67 7.56 10.17
C ARG A 28 -11.46 6.60 10.15
N PRO A 29 -10.49 6.69 11.09
CA PRO A 29 -9.37 5.77 11.11
C PRO A 29 -9.89 4.35 11.29
N GLY A 30 -9.36 3.40 10.49
CA GLY A 30 -9.72 2.00 10.60
C GLY A 30 -10.78 1.50 9.63
N THR A 31 -11.20 2.30 8.64
CA THR A 31 -12.16 1.86 7.59
C THR A 31 -11.62 0.67 6.81
N PHE A 32 -10.34 0.68 6.44
CA PHE A 32 -9.69 -0.42 5.73
C PHE A 32 -9.62 -1.69 6.58
N ARG A 33 -9.15 -1.56 7.81
CA ARG A 33 -9.09 -2.67 8.75
C ARG A 33 -10.48 -3.25 9.02
N ALA A 34 -11.48 -2.39 9.29
CA ALA A 34 -12.85 -2.82 9.54
C ALA A 34 -13.46 -3.53 8.33
N ALA A 35 -13.19 -3.08 7.09
CA ALA A 35 -13.64 -3.74 5.89
C ALA A 35 -13.07 -5.17 5.78
N LEU A 36 -11.77 -5.34 6.03
CA LEU A 36 -11.13 -6.67 6.02
C LEU A 36 -11.68 -7.58 7.13
N GLU A 37 -11.81 -7.06 8.36
CA GLU A 37 -12.31 -7.82 9.52
C GLU A 37 -13.80 -8.20 9.37
N SER A 38 -14.59 -7.46 8.58
CA SER A 38 -15.97 -7.81 8.27
C SER A 38 -16.13 -8.99 7.29
N GLY A 39 -15.01 -9.41 6.65
CA GLY A 39 -15.04 -10.42 5.59
C GLY A 39 -15.52 -9.90 4.23
N ALA A 40 -15.76 -8.61 4.08
CA ALA A 40 -16.11 -8.02 2.79
C ALA A 40 -14.93 -8.07 1.81
N PHE A 41 -15.20 -8.40 0.54
CA PHE A 41 -14.18 -8.35 -0.51
C PHE A 41 -13.68 -6.92 -0.69
N THR A 42 -12.46 -6.65 -0.23
CA THR A 42 -11.95 -5.30 -0.02
C THR A 42 -11.07 -4.86 -1.19
N VAL A 43 -11.27 -3.62 -1.63
CA VAL A 43 -10.46 -3.02 -2.70
C VAL A 43 -9.56 -1.94 -2.13
N THR A 44 -8.29 -1.96 -2.52
CA THR A 44 -7.33 -0.87 -2.33
C THR A 44 -6.74 -0.45 -3.67
N ALA A 45 -6.20 0.77 -3.75
CA ALA A 45 -5.56 1.26 -4.98
C ALA A 45 -4.18 1.85 -4.69
N GLU A 46 -3.29 1.84 -5.70
CA GLU A 46 -1.97 2.44 -5.59
C GLU A 46 -1.96 3.87 -6.14
N ILE A 47 -1.35 4.79 -5.39
CA ILE A 47 -1.14 6.19 -5.76
C ILE A 47 0.35 6.50 -5.70
N GLY A 48 0.92 6.79 -6.86
CA GLY A 48 2.28 7.32 -6.95
C GLY A 48 2.31 8.83 -6.62
N PRO A 49 3.07 9.25 -5.60
CA PRO A 49 3.29 10.67 -5.32
C PRO A 49 3.92 11.40 -6.52
N PRO A 50 3.67 12.72 -6.68
CA PRO A 50 4.28 13.51 -7.76
C PRO A 50 5.79 13.66 -7.59
N ARG A 51 6.48 14.02 -8.68
CA ARG A 51 7.92 14.39 -8.64
C ARG A 51 8.15 15.80 -8.09
N GLY A 52 7.11 16.60 -7.96
CA GLY A 52 7.16 17.96 -7.43
C GLY A 52 6.51 18.08 -6.07
N ALA A 53 6.56 19.26 -5.47
CA ALA A 53 6.01 19.58 -4.14
C ALA A 53 4.50 19.86 -4.15
N ASP A 54 3.75 19.32 -5.13
CA ASP A 54 2.29 19.53 -5.25
C ASP A 54 1.51 18.44 -4.49
N ALA A 55 1.19 18.71 -3.22
CA ALA A 55 0.32 17.82 -2.42
C ALA A 55 -1.12 17.74 -3.00
N GLY A 56 -1.59 18.77 -3.71
CA GLY A 56 -2.89 18.76 -4.38
C GLY A 56 -3.00 17.70 -5.49
N ALA A 57 -1.87 17.26 -6.06
CA ALA A 57 -1.85 16.16 -7.01
C ALA A 57 -2.37 14.84 -6.41
N ILE A 58 -2.10 14.58 -5.12
CA ILE A 58 -2.65 13.41 -4.42
C ILE A 58 -4.18 13.54 -4.30
N ALA A 59 -4.67 14.70 -3.84
CA ALA A 59 -6.11 14.93 -3.70
C ALA A 59 -6.86 14.70 -5.02
N ARG A 60 -6.32 15.19 -6.16
CA ARG A 60 -6.90 14.96 -7.50
C ARG A 60 -6.94 13.50 -7.90
N LYS A 61 -5.91 12.72 -7.55
CA LYS A 61 -5.84 11.29 -7.85
C LYS A 61 -6.80 10.45 -7.01
N VAL A 62 -6.98 10.78 -5.74
CA VAL A 62 -7.83 9.99 -4.83
C VAL A 62 -9.31 10.37 -4.92
N ALA A 63 -9.65 11.57 -5.38
CA ALA A 63 -11.04 12.06 -5.46
C ALA A 63 -11.98 11.08 -6.20
N PRO A 64 -11.64 10.53 -7.38
CA PRO A 64 -12.52 9.58 -8.09
C PRO A 64 -12.59 8.20 -7.42
N LEU A 65 -11.71 7.90 -6.46
CA LEU A 65 -11.61 6.59 -5.82
C LEU A 65 -12.37 6.49 -4.49
N ARG A 66 -12.77 7.63 -3.92
CA ARG A 66 -13.31 7.74 -2.55
C ARG A 66 -14.40 6.73 -2.21
N ASP A 67 -15.31 6.47 -3.14
CA ASP A 67 -16.43 5.56 -2.93
C ASP A 67 -16.13 4.12 -3.36
N TRP A 68 -14.97 3.88 -3.96
CA TRP A 68 -14.63 2.61 -4.59
C TRP A 68 -13.58 1.79 -3.85
N VAL A 69 -12.77 2.44 -3.01
CA VAL A 69 -11.67 1.78 -2.32
C VAL A 69 -11.73 2.02 -0.82
N ALA A 70 -11.34 1.05 -0.03
CA ALA A 70 -11.26 1.16 1.42
C ALA A 70 -10.05 2.01 1.84
N ALA A 71 -8.96 1.95 1.06
CA ALA A 71 -7.75 2.72 1.30
C ALA A 71 -6.91 2.87 0.02
N VAL A 72 -5.97 3.80 0.05
CA VAL A 72 -5.00 4.01 -1.04
C VAL A 72 -3.58 3.87 -0.53
N ASN A 73 -2.76 3.08 -1.22
CA ASN A 73 -1.32 3.04 -0.98
C ASN A 73 -0.68 4.33 -1.46
N ILE A 74 0.20 4.87 -0.64
CA ILE A 74 1.09 5.98 -1.02
C ILE A 74 2.50 5.41 -1.12
N THR A 75 3.02 5.34 -2.36
CA THR A 75 4.29 4.69 -2.64
C THR A 75 5.48 5.47 -2.09
N ASP A 76 6.56 4.76 -1.78
CA ASP A 76 7.80 5.29 -1.23
C ASP A 76 8.91 5.26 -2.28
N ASN A 77 9.05 6.34 -3.06
CA ASN A 77 10.04 6.45 -4.13
C ASN A 77 10.04 5.24 -5.06
N GLN A 78 8.84 4.89 -5.59
CA GLN A 78 8.66 3.70 -6.45
C GLN A 78 9.66 3.67 -7.61
N GLY A 79 10.18 2.49 -7.92
CA GLY A 79 11.20 2.29 -8.94
C GLY A 79 12.49 3.04 -8.61
N ALA A 80 12.80 3.25 -7.34
CA ALA A 80 13.97 3.98 -6.84
C ALA A 80 14.12 5.40 -7.43
N SER A 81 13.00 6.06 -7.74
CA SER A 81 12.97 7.42 -8.30
C SER A 81 12.40 8.42 -7.30
N VAL A 82 13.01 9.59 -7.21
CA VAL A 82 12.63 10.63 -6.24
C VAL A 82 11.19 11.10 -6.46
N ARG A 83 10.42 11.09 -5.39
CA ARG A 83 9.02 11.54 -5.32
C ARG A 83 8.77 12.36 -4.06
N LEU A 84 7.60 13.00 -3.99
CA LEU A 84 7.11 13.56 -2.74
C LEU A 84 7.11 12.47 -1.65
N ALA A 85 7.60 12.82 -0.46
CA ALA A 85 7.71 11.86 0.64
C ALA A 85 6.38 11.15 0.94
N ASN A 86 6.45 9.85 1.21
CA ASN A 86 5.30 8.98 1.46
C ASN A 86 4.40 9.48 2.60
N TRP A 87 4.97 9.97 3.71
CA TRP A 87 4.20 10.52 4.83
C TRP A 87 3.46 11.82 4.46
N ALA A 88 4.08 12.69 3.61
CA ALA A 88 3.43 13.91 3.12
C ALA A 88 2.27 13.58 2.16
N GLY A 89 2.47 12.60 1.27
CA GLY A 89 1.41 12.09 0.40
C GLY A 89 0.29 11.41 1.18
N SER A 90 0.60 10.67 2.25
CA SER A 90 -0.38 10.04 3.14
C SER A 90 -1.23 11.07 3.87
N LEU A 91 -0.62 12.14 4.38
CA LEU A 91 -1.35 13.25 5.00
C LEU A 91 -2.28 13.95 3.99
N ALA A 92 -1.82 14.13 2.75
CA ALA A 92 -2.66 14.70 1.69
C ALA A 92 -3.85 13.81 1.34
N ALA A 93 -3.69 12.48 1.32
CA ALA A 93 -4.79 11.53 1.13
C ALA A 93 -5.80 11.57 2.30
N LEU A 94 -5.32 11.59 3.55
CA LEU A 94 -6.17 11.77 4.75
C LEU A 94 -6.98 13.06 4.66
N THR A 95 -6.33 14.17 4.33
CA THR A 95 -6.99 15.48 4.16
C THR A 95 -8.04 15.45 3.05
N ALA A 96 -7.82 14.65 1.99
CA ALA A 96 -8.78 14.45 0.92
C ALA A 96 -9.91 13.45 1.28
N GLY A 97 -9.92 12.90 2.50
CA GLY A 97 -10.96 12.00 3.00
C GLY A 97 -10.84 10.55 2.52
N VAL A 98 -9.62 10.11 2.15
CA VAL A 98 -9.34 8.71 1.80
C VAL A 98 -8.25 8.19 2.72
N GLU A 99 -8.48 7.01 3.31
CA GLU A 99 -7.56 6.37 4.24
C GLU A 99 -6.28 5.92 3.51
N PRO A 100 -5.06 6.33 3.95
CA PRO A 100 -3.82 5.91 3.34
C PRO A 100 -3.30 4.61 3.93
N ILE A 101 -2.56 3.88 3.10
CA ILE A 101 -1.59 2.86 3.47
C ILE A 101 -0.22 3.43 3.11
N MET A 102 0.55 3.87 4.11
CA MET A 102 1.88 4.41 3.87
C MET A 102 2.85 3.29 3.57
N GLN A 103 3.40 3.25 2.36
CA GLN A 103 4.48 2.32 2.03
C GLN A 103 5.79 2.82 2.64
N LEU A 104 6.61 1.90 3.15
CA LEU A 104 7.90 2.21 3.76
C LEU A 104 8.95 1.20 3.29
N THR A 105 9.98 1.70 2.61
CA THR A 105 11.09 0.90 2.08
C THR A 105 12.32 0.96 2.98
N CYS A 106 13.08 -0.14 3.00
CA CYS A 106 14.36 -0.23 3.71
C CYS A 106 15.52 0.41 2.94
N ARG A 107 15.32 0.76 1.66
CA ARG A 107 16.37 1.16 0.72
C ARG A 107 17.09 2.44 1.12
N ASP A 108 16.34 3.48 1.49
CA ASP A 108 16.85 4.85 1.57
C ASP A 108 17.21 5.27 3.00
N ARG A 109 16.87 4.46 4.02
CA ARG A 109 16.90 4.86 5.45
C ARG A 109 17.53 3.78 6.33
N ASN A 110 18.30 4.20 7.33
CA ASN A 110 18.74 3.30 8.39
C ASN A 110 17.67 3.13 9.47
N ARG A 111 17.89 2.22 10.42
CA ARG A 111 16.94 1.89 11.50
C ARG A 111 16.55 3.08 12.38
N ILE A 112 17.38 4.12 12.48
CA ILE A 112 17.04 5.33 13.25
C ILE A 112 15.97 6.11 12.48
N ALA A 113 16.21 6.38 11.20
CA ALA A 113 15.29 7.12 10.35
C ALA A 113 13.97 6.34 10.13
N LEU A 114 14.03 5.01 9.94
CA LEU A 114 12.84 4.17 9.80
C LEU A 114 11.94 4.21 11.04
N GLN A 115 12.51 4.10 12.25
CA GLN A 115 11.74 4.22 13.49
C GLN A 115 11.19 5.64 13.69
N SER A 116 11.94 6.67 13.31
CA SER A 116 11.49 8.06 13.37
C SER A 116 10.33 8.31 12.42
N ASP A 117 10.39 7.83 11.17
CA ASP A 117 9.30 7.93 10.19
C ASP A 117 8.03 7.20 10.67
N LEU A 118 8.19 6.02 11.27
CA LEU A 118 7.09 5.29 11.90
C LEU A 118 6.41 6.10 13.01
N LEU A 119 7.19 6.70 13.93
CA LEU A 119 6.65 7.58 14.98
C LEU A 119 5.94 8.81 14.38
N GLY A 120 6.56 9.42 13.36
CA GLY A 120 5.97 10.55 12.62
C GLY A 120 4.64 10.17 11.97
N ALA A 121 4.56 9.01 11.32
CA ALA A 121 3.33 8.50 10.72
C ALA A 121 2.22 8.34 11.77
N SER A 122 2.53 7.77 12.92
CA SER A 122 1.59 7.64 14.04
C SER A 122 1.12 9.01 14.56
N ALA A 123 2.05 9.95 14.75
CA ALA A 123 1.74 11.30 15.23
C ALA A 123 0.85 12.08 14.24
N LEU A 124 0.96 11.80 12.94
CA LEU A 124 0.13 12.38 11.87
C LEU A 124 -1.23 11.65 11.71
N GLY A 125 -1.48 10.59 12.49
CA GLY A 125 -2.73 9.81 12.39
C GLY A 125 -2.80 8.88 11.17
N ILE A 126 -1.67 8.50 10.58
CA ILE A 126 -1.62 7.53 9.47
C ILE A 126 -1.85 6.13 10.06
N PRO A 127 -2.96 5.45 9.71
CA PRO A 127 -3.38 4.23 10.42
C PRO A 127 -2.77 2.95 9.89
N ASN A 128 -2.29 2.93 8.64
CA ASN A 128 -1.81 1.71 7.99
C ASN A 128 -0.41 1.89 7.44
N ILE A 129 0.44 0.90 7.68
CA ILE A 129 1.83 0.87 7.20
C ILE A 129 2.01 -0.40 6.37
N LEU A 130 2.58 -0.28 5.17
CA LEU A 130 2.98 -1.39 4.33
C LEU A 130 4.51 -1.41 4.18
N VAL A 131 5.13 -2.45 4.69
CA VAL A 131 6.59 -2.58 4.71
C VAL A 131 7.08 -3.37 3.50
N MET A 132 8.15 -2.88 2.87
CA MET A 132 8.84 -3.56 1.78
C MET A 132 10.35 -3.30 1.80
N THR A 133 11.13 -4.15 1.12
CA THR A 133 12.58 -3.94 0.99
C THR A 133 12.88 -2.74 0.09
N GLY A 134 12.15 -2.60 -1.02
CA GLY A 134 12.39 -1.59 -2.06
C GLY A 134 13.37 -2.06 -3.13
N ASP A 135 13.24 -1.51 -4.34
CA ASP A 135 14.11 -1.79 -5.47
C ASP A 135 15.50 -1.17 -5.25
N HIS A 136 16.54 -1.77 -5.83
CA HIS A 136 17.90 -1.23 -5.73
C HIS A 136 18.00 0.13 -6.44
N PRO A 137 18.78 1.13 -5.93
CA PRO A 137 18.90 2.45 -6.53
C PRO A 137 19.29 2.45 -8.01
N ARG A 138 20.02 1.43 -8.47
CA ARG A 138 20.38 1.25 -9.91
C ARG A 138 19.19 1.18 -10.86
N CYS A 139 17.99 0.89 -10.35
CA CYS A 139 16.76 0.86 -11.15
C CYS A 139 16.13 2.25 -11.35
N GLY A 140 16.59 3.26 -10.62
CA GLY A 140 15.98 4.58 -10.54
C GLY A 140 16.77 5.70 -11.21
N ASP A 141 16.39 6.92 -10.86
CA ASP A 141 16.96 8.16 -11.42
C ASP A 141 18.29 8.59 -10.77
N HIS A 142 18.66 7.98 -9.64
CA HIS A 142 19.94 8.19 -8.95
C HIS A 142 20.68 6.85 -8.77
N ALA A 143 21.16 6.28 -9.88
CA ALA A 143 21.78 4.95 -9.89
C ALA A 143 23.02 4.82 -8.96
N ASP A 144 23.70 5.93 -8.68
CA ASP A 144 24.89 6.00 -7.82
C ASP A 144 24.55 6.28 -6.34
N ALA A 145 23.28 6.47 -6.00
CA ALA A 145 22.87 6.63 -4.60
C ALA A 145 23.27 5.39 -3.80
N LYS A 146 23.84 5.60 -2.60
CA LYS A 146 24.20 4.49 -1.71
C LYS A 146 22.94 3.84 -1.14
N PRO A 147 22.69 2.56 -1.41
CA PRO A 147 21.62 1.84 -0.72
C PRO A 147 21.98 1.66 0.75
N VAL A 148 21.01 1.83 1.62
CA VAL A 148 21.22 1.69 3.07
C VAL A 148 20.94 0.25 3.50
N PHE A 149 19.72 -0.27 3.29
CA PHE A 149 19.31 -1.63 3.64
C PHE A 149 19.86 -2.10 5.01
N ASP A 150 19.81 -1.20 6.01
CA ASP A 150 20.22 -1.50 7.40
C ASP A 150 19.29 -2.55 8.05
N LEU A 151 18.03 -2.58 7.61
CA LEU A 151 17.06 -3.62 7.91
C LEU A 151 16.54 -4.20 6.58
N ASP A 152 16.13 -5.45 6.59
CA ASP A 152 15.27 -6.02 5.57
C ASP A 152 13.78 -5.81 5.91
N SER A 153 12.88 -6.17 4.99
CA SER A 153 11.44 -5.98 5.21
C SER A 153 10.87 -6.80 6.36
N VAL A 154 11.42 -7.97 6.64
CA VAL A 154 10.97 -8.82 7.77
C VAL A 154 11.41 -8.21 9.10
N GLN A 155 12.65 -7.72 9.15
CA GLN A 155 13.20 -7.03 10.32
C GLN A 155 12.47 -5.70 10.58
N LEU A 156 12.17 -4.92 9.53
CA LEU A 156 11.41 -3.68 9.68
C LEU A 156 9.97 -3.95 10.14
N LEU A 157 9.33 -4.97 9.62
CA LEU A 157 7.99 -5.38 10.06
C LEU A 157 7.98 -5.80 11.53
N TRP A 158 8.97 -6.61 11.94
CA TRP A 158 9.15 -6.99 13.34
C TRP A 158 9.43 -5.76 14.24
N THR A 159 10.23 -4.81 13.74
CA THR A 159 10.50 -3.53 14.43
C THR A 159 9.21 -2.75 14.66
N ALA A 160 8.40 -2.56 13.61
CA ALA A 160 7.13 -1.86 13.72
C ALA A 160 6.17 -2.56 14.69
N ARG A 161 6.11 -3.91 14.65
CA ARG A 161 5.33 -4.70 15.61
C ARG A 161 5.81 -4.48 17.05
N THR A 162 7.12 -4.53 17.29
CA THR A 162 7.70 -4.32 18.64
C THR A 162 7.38 -2.91 19.17
N MET A 163 7.47 -1.89 18.30
CA MET A 163 7.09 -0.53 18.67
C MET A 163 5.62 -0.43 19.06
N ARG A 164 4.73 -1.10 18.31
CA ARG A 164 3.28 -1.10 18.55
C ARG A 164 2.88 -1.94 19.76
N ASP A 165 3.32 -3.20 19.83
CA ASP A 165 2.81 -4.19 20.78
C ASP A 165 3.55 -4.14 22.14
N GLU A 166 4.84 -3.82 22.14
CA GLU A 166 5.66 -3.75 23.34
C GLU A 166 5.96 -2.31 23.80
N GLY A 167 5.62 -1.31 22.98
CA GLY A 167 5.90 0.09 23.28
C GLY A 167 7.40 0.38 23.42
N LYS A 168 8.26 -0.23 22.59
CA LYS A 168 9.72 -0.10 22.67
C LYS A 168 10.36 0.15 21.31
N LEU A 169 11.41 0.95 21.29
CA LEU A 169 12.36 1.03 20.19
C LEU A 169 13.26 -0.21 20.13
N LEU A 170 13.94 -0.43 19.00
CA LEU A 170 14.97 -1.48 18.87
C LEU A 170 16.10 -1.36 19.92
N SER A 171 16.36 -0.15 20.43
CA SER A 171 17.31 0.09 21.52
C SER A 171 16.82 -0.35 22.89
N GLY A 172 15.57 -0.84 23.01
CA GLY A 172 14.92 -1.17 24.28
C GLY A 172 14.30 0.03 25.01
N ARG A 173 14.48 1.26 24.52
CA ARG A 173 13.87 2.46 25.14
C ARG A 173 12.35 2.41 24.99
N LYS A 174 11.62 2.70 26.06
CA LYS A 174 10.16 2.75 26.09
C LYS A 174 9.62 3.94 25.28
N LEU A 175 8.50 3.72 24.63
CA LEU A 175 7.68 4.70 23.93
C LEU A 175 6.47 5.08 24.78
N SER A 176 6.10 6.36 24.79
CA SER A 176 4.90 6.83 25.47
C SER A 176 4.32 8.05 24.72
N PRO A 177 3.12 7.92 24.13
CA PRO A 177 2.36 6.69 23.96
C PRO A 177 2.98 5.74 22.93
N PRO A 178 2.68 4.44 22.96
CA PRO A 178 3.03 3.54 21.86
C PRO A 178 2.18 3.86 20.61
N PRO A 179 2.70 3.64 19.41
CA PRO A 179 1.94 3.80 18.18
C PRO A 179 0.89 2.69 18.00
N SER A 180 -0.11 2.94 17.12
CA SER A 180 -1.11 1.95 16.78
C SER A 180 -1.30 1.91 15.27
N TRP A 181 -0.73 0.91 14.60
CA TRP A 181 -0.87 0.71 13.15
C TRP A 181 -1.48 -0.63 12.83
N PHE A 182 -2.19 -0.68 11.70
CA PHE A 182 -2.47 -1.91 10.99
C PHE A 182 -1.29 -2.19 10.04
N LEU A 183 -0.56 -3.28 10.30
CA LEU A 183 0.71 -3.55 9.65
C LEU A 183 0.55 -4.50 8.47
N GLY A 184 1.10 -4.13 7.34
CA GLY A 184 1.12 -4.92 6.13
C GLY A 184 2.51 -5.19 5.59
N ALA A 185 2.58 -6.15 4.69
CA ALA A 185 3.77 -6.49 3.92
C ALA A 185 3.40 -6.79 2.47
N VAL A 186 4.40 -6.77 1.59
CA VAL A 186 4.22 -7.22 0.21
C VAL A 186 4.63 -8.69 0.07
N GLU A 187 4.02 -9.41 -0.88
CA GLU A 187 4.43 -10.77 -1.24
C GLU A 187 4.43 -10.95 -2.76
N ASN A 188 5.29 -11.84 -3.24
CA ASN A 188 5.30 -12.21 -4.65
C ASN A 188 4.96 -13.70 -4.80
N PRO A 189 3.71 -14.02 -5.20
CA PRO A 189 3.26 -15.40 -5.35
C PRO A 189 3.93 -16.13 -6.52
N SER A 190 4.64 -15.43 -7.39
CA SER A 190 5.34 -15.99 -8.54
C SER A 190 6.87 -16.10 -8.36
N ALA A 191 7.43 -15.56 -7.27
CA ALA A 191 8.88 -15.57 -7.05
C ALA A 191 9.44 -16.99 -6.79
N PRO A 192 10.60 -17.34 -7.35
CA PRO A 192 11.28 -18.61 -7.07
C PRO A 192 11.87 -18.63 -5.65
N PRO A 193 12.10 -19.83 -5.09
CA PRO A 193 11.60 -21.11 -5.53
C PRO A 193 10.11 -21.30 -5.17
N ALA A 194 9.40 -22.11 -5.99
CA ALA A 194 7.93 -22.22 -5.91
C ALA A 194 7.43 -22.82 -4.59
N ASP A 195 8.14 -23.81 -4.08
CA ASP A 195 7.83 -24.51 -2.84
C ASP A 195 8.07 -23.69 -1.57
N PHE A 196 8.81 -22.59 -1.69
CA PHE A 196 9.09 -21.68 -0.56
C PHE A 196 8.16 -20.47 -0.48
N ARG A 197 7.30 -20.24 -1.46
CA ARG A 197 6.47 -19.00 -1.57
C ARG A 197 5.53 -18.82 -0.38
N ALA A 198 4.77 -19.86 -0.02
CA ALA A 198 3.86 -19.78 1.13
C ALA A 198 4.64 -19.74 2.48
N ALA A 199 5.74 -20.45 2.61
CA ALA A 199 6.61 -20.38 3.81
C ALA A 199 7.23 -18.98 3.98
N ARG A 200 7.58 -18.29 2.87
CA ARG A 200 8.06 -16.90 2.90
C ARG A 200 7.00 -15.92 3.42
N LEU A 201 5.74 -16.09 2.99
CA LEU A 201 4.62 -15.37 3.57
C LEU A 201 4.51 -15.64 5.08
N GLY A 202 4.66 -16.90 5.52
CA GLY A 202 4.63 -17.29 6.93
C GLY A 202 5.64 -16.54 7.79
N LYS A 203 6.83 -16.24 7.28
CA LYS A 203 7.83 -15.40 7.97
C LYS A 203 7.32 -13.98 8.22
N LYS A 204 6.65 -13.38 7.24
CA LYS A 204 6.08 -12.03 7.35
C LYS A 204 4.91 -11.99 8.32
N VAL A 205 4.04 -13.00 8.29
CA VAL A 205 2.95 -13.15 9.26
C VAL A 205 3.49 -13.26 10.68
N THR A 206 4.53 -14.08 10.88
CA THR A 206 5.21 -14.22 12.19
C THR A 206 5.88 -12.91 12.62
N ALA A 207 6.43 -12.13 11.70
CA ALA A 207 7.02 -10.84 11.99
C ALA A 207 5.99 -9.75 12.31
N GLY A 208 4.69 -9.97 12.03
CA GLY A 208 3.62 -9.05 12.44
C GLY A 208 2.72 -8.54 11.33
N ALA A 209 2.80 -9.10 10.10
CA ALA A 209 1.89 -8.74 9.02
C ALA A 209 0.46 -9.15 9.37
N GLN A 210 -0.47 -8.21 9.32
CA GLN A 210 -1.90 -8.39 9.50
C GLN A 210 -2.65 -8.37 8.15
N PHE A 211 -2.05 -7.74 7.14
CA PHE A 211 -2.47 -7.85 5.75
C PHE A 211 -1.26 -7.95 4.82
N VAL A 212 -1.50 -8.49 3.64
CA VAL A 212 -0.49 -8.60 2.57
C VAL A 212 -1.10 -8.18 1.25
N GLN A 213 -0.35 -7.38 0.48
CA GLN A 213 -0.64 -7.07 -0.90
C GLN A 213 0.37 -7.77 -1.80
N THR A 214 -0.10 -8.42 -2.87
CA THR A 214 0.82 -9.17 -3.72
C THR A 214 1.32 -8.35 -4.91
N GLN A 215 2.38 -8.85 -5.54
CA GLN A 215 2.78 -8.42 -6.89
C GLN A 215 1.65 -8.71 -7.89
N TYR A 216 1.70 -8.14 -9.10
CA TYR A 216 0.72 -8.36 -10.15
C TYR A 216 0.40 -9.84 -10.36
N VAL A 217 -0.89 -10.15 -10.37
CA VAL A 217 -1.48 -11.45 -10.70
C VAL A 217 -2.22 -11.30 -12.03
N PHE A 218 -1.73 -11.96 -13.06
CA PHE A 218 -2.38 -12.07 -14.39
C PHE A 218 -2.89 -13.49 -14.66
N ASP A 219 -2.63 -14.44 -13.77
CA ASP A 219 -3.04 -15.84 -13.83
C ASP A 219 -3.74 -16.22 -12.51
N ALA A 220 -5.05 -16.16 -12.52
CA ALA A 220 -5.87 -16.48 -11.36
C ALA A 220 -5.77 -17.96 -10.95
N ALA A 221 -5.56 -18.87 -11.92
CA ALA A 221 -5.42 -20.29 -11.63
C ALA A 221 -4.10 -20.61 -10.92
N ALA A 222 -2.98 -20.05 -11.39
CA ALA A 222 -1.69 -20.17 -10.72
C ALA A 222 -1.73 -19.54 -9.32
N PHE A 223 -2.41 -18.40 -9.17
CA PHE A 223 -2.61 -17.75 -7.88
C PHE A 223 -3.46 -18.60 -6.92
N ALA A 224 -4.54 -19.23 -7.41
CA ALA A 224 -5.37 -20.13 -6.62
C ALA A 224 -4.56 -21.33 -6.09
N GLY A 225 -3.62 -21.86 -6.89
CA GLY A 225 -2.68 -22.91 -6.46
C GLY A 225 -1.76 -22.45 -5.32
N TRP A 226 -1.25 -21.21 -5.37
CA TRP A 226 -0.49 -20.63 -4.25
C TRP A 226 -1.37 -20.39 -3.03
N MET A 227 -2.60 -19.88 -3.20
CA MET A 227 -3.55 -19.70 -2.10
C MET A 227 -3.94 -21.03 -1.43
N ALA A 228 -3.96 -22.16 -2.16
CA ALA A 228 -4.14 -23.47 -1.53
C ALA A 228 -3.02 -23.77 -0.52
N GLN A 229 -1.75 -23.58 -0.90
CA GLN A 229 -0.62 -23.74 0.02
C GLN A 229 -0.69 -22.76 1.22
N VAL A 230 -1.16 -21.55 1.00
CA VAL A 230 -1.37 -20.55 2.06
C VAL A 230 -2.45 -21.01 3.05
N ARG A 231 -3.54 -21.60 2.55
CA ARG A 231 -4.61 -22.18 3.40
C ARG A 231 -4.14 -23.40 4.14
N ASP A 232 -3.39 -24.29 3.51
CA ASP A 232 -2.83 -25.50 4.15
C ASP A 232 -1.95 -25.14 5.36
N LEU A 233 -1.28 -23.97 5.32
CA LEU A 233 -0.50 -23.44 6.43
C LEU A 233 -1.33 -22.57 7.41
N GLY A 234 -2.64 -22.42 7.23
CA GLY A 234 -3.51 -21.59 8.07
C GLY A 234 -3.19 -20.08 8.03
N LEU A 235 -2.44 -19.61 7.03
CA LEU A 235 -1.95 -18.23 7.01
C LEU A 235 -3.05 -17.22 6.66
N HIS A 236 -4.06 -17.62 5.88
CA HIS A 236 -5.21 -16.79 5.50
C HIS A 236 -6.14 -16.47 6.69
N GLU A 237 -6.10 -17.24 7.76
CA GLU A 237 -6.82 -16.98 9.00
C GLU A 237 -6.10 -15.97 9.91
N ARG A 238 -4.82 -15.76 9.67
CA ARG A 238 -3.93 -14.92 10.47
C ARG A 238 -3.56 -13.61 9.79
N CYS A 239 -3.80 -13.50 8.47
CA CYS A 239 -3.40 -12.37 7.66
C CYS A 239 -4.33 -12.23 6.46
N HIS A 240 -4.86 -11.03 6.23
CA HIS A 240 -5.72 -10.73 5.09
C HIS A 240 -4.85 -10.60 3.82
N ILE A 241 -5.19 -11.33 2.77
CA ILE A 241 -4.43 -11.34 1.52
C ILE A 241 -5.21 -10.60 0.45
N LEU A 242 -4.57 -9.59 -0.18
CA LEU A 242 -5.11 -8.84 -1.30
C LEU A 242 -4.23 -9.11 -2.53
N ALA A 243 -4.84 -9.61 -3.60
CA ALA A 243 -4.14 -9.87 -4.85
C ALA A 243 -3.85 -8.56 -5.58
N GLY A 244 -2.60 -8.34 -5.99
CA GLY A 244 -2.20 -7.23 -6.83
C GLY A 244 -2.72 -7.41 -8.25
N VAL A 245 -3.44 -6.44 -8.79
CA VAL A 245 -3.97 -6.44 -10.15
C VAL A 245 -3.76 -5.08 -10.80
N GLY A 246 -3.82 -5.03 -12.12
CA GLY A 246 -3.77 -3.74 -12.81
C GLY A 246 -3.88 -3.88 -14.32
N PRO A 247 -4.40 -2.85 -15.02
CA PRO A 247 -4.55 -2.86 -16.45
C PRO A 247 -3.22 -2.67 -17.16
N ILE A 248 -3.00 -3.37 -18.26
CA ILE A 248 -1.87 -3.14 -19.17
C ILE A 248 -2.33 -2.15 -20.24
N ALA A 249 -2.01 -0.87 -20.05
CA ALA A 249 -2.58 0.21 -20.83
C ALA A 249 -1.92 0.44 -22.22
N SER A 250 -0.82 -0.27 -22.54
CA SER A 250 -0.13 -0.13 -23.82
C SER A 250 0.82 -1.30 -24.08
N LEU A 251 1.20 -1.53 -25.35
CA LEU A 251 2.22 -2.53 -25.71
C LEU A 251 3.59 -2.19 -25.12
N ARG A 252 3.90 -0.92 -24.88
CA ARG A 252 5.12 -0.51 -24.16
C ARG A 252 5.07 -0.97 -22.69
N ALA A 253 3.92 -0.80 -22.03
CA ALA A 253 3.73 -1.30 -20.66
C ALA A 253 3.81 -2.83 -20.61
N LEU A 254 3.24 -3.53 -21.60
CA LEU A 254 3.38 -4.98 -21.72
C LEU A 254 4.86 -5.41 -21.83
N ALA A 255 5.62 -4.81 -22.74
CA ALA A 255 7.04 -5.11 -22.91
C ALA A 255 7.84 -4.83 -21.62
N HIS A 256 7.52 -3.76 -20.90
CA HIS A 256 8.15 -3.43 -19.62
C HIS A 256 7.85 -4.51 -18.56
N LEU A 257 6.61 -4.99 -18.46
CA LEU A 257 6.23 -6.05 -17.51
C LEU A 257 6.91 -7.39 -17.85
N GLU A 258 7.01 -7.73 -19.14
CA GLU A 258 7.64 -8.98 -19.60
C GLU A 258 9.17 -9.00 -19.36
N GLN A 259 9.83 -7.86 -19.42
CA GLN A 259 11.30 -7.78 -19.46
C GLN A 259 11.93 -7.07 -18.27
N GLY A 260 11.20 -6.20 -17.57
CA GLY A 260 11.77 -5.22 -16.64
C GLY A 260 11.29 -5.28 -15.22
N VAL A 261 10.20 -6.01 -14.92
CA VAL A 261 9.66 -6.04 -13.55
C VAL A 261 9.91 -7.41 -12.92
N PRO A 262 10.83 -7.50 -11.93
CA PRO A 262 11.15 -8.78 -11.31
C PRO A 262 9.94 -9.46 -10.69
N GLY A 263 9.77 -10.75 -11.02
CA GLY A 263 8.69 -11.56 -10.44
C GLY A 263 7.29 -11.33 -11.01
N VAL A 264 7.14 -10.49 -12.02
CA VAL A 264 5.92 -10.40 -12.80
C VAL A 264 5.96 -11.42 -13.95
N GLN A 265 4.88 -12.18 -14.09
CA GLN A 265 4.69 -13.14 -15.17
C GLN A 265 3.42 -12.77 -15.91
N VAL A 266 3.55 -12.37 -17.18
CA VAL A 266 2.40 -12.11 -18.06
C VAL A 266 2.15 -13.37 -18.89
N PRO A 267 0.99 -14.04 -18.74
CA PRO A 267 0.67 -15.23 -19.51
C PRO A 267 0.66 -14.94 -21.02
N ALA A 268 1.14 -15.91 -21.82
CA ALA A 268 1.22 -15.76 -23.27
C ALA A 268 -0.15 -15.44 -23.91
N GLN A 269 -1.25 -15.91 -23.33
CA GLN A 269 -2.59 -15.61 -23.80
C GLN A 269 -2.96 -14.14 -23.56
N VAL A 270 -2.61 -13.54 -22.42
CA VAL A 270 -2.81 -12.11 -22.13
C VAL A 270 -2.02 -11.26 -23.12
N ALA A 271 -0.75 -11.60 -23.31
CA ALA A 271 0.11 -10.91 -24.27
C ALA A 271 -0.42 -11.00 -25.72
N ARG A 272 -0.94 -12.17 -26.14
CA ARG A 272 -1.58 -12.34 -27.47
C ARG A 272 -2.84 -11.49 -27.62
N ARG A 273 -3.71 -11.45 -26.61
CA ARG A 273 -4.93 -10.61 -26.62
C ARG A 273 -4.57 -9.14 -26.84
N LEU A 274 -3.62 -8.60 -26.06
CA LEU A 274 -3.19 -7.20 -26.16
C LEU A 274 -2.53 -6.88 -27.51
N ARG A 275 -1.75 -7.82 -28.10
CA ARG A 275 -1.14 -7.64 -29.41
C ARG A 275 -2.11 -7.85 -30.58
N GLY A 276 -3.26 -8.50 -30.32
CA GLY A 276 -4.29 -8.80 -31.32
C GLY A 276 -5.28 -7.67 -31.55
N VAL A 277 -5.26 -6.61 -30.78
CA VAL A 277 -6.16 -5.44 -30.93
C VAL A 277 -5.42 -4.25 -31.55
N PRO A 278 -6.13 -3.32 -32.23
CA PRO A 278 -5.54 -2.08 -32.74
C PRO A 278 -4.89 -1.26 -31.60
N PRO A 279 -3.83 -0.47 -31.88
CA PRO A 279 -3.07 0.25 -30.87
C PRO A 279 -3.91 1.19 -29.98
N ASP A 280 -4.95 1.80 -30.52
CA ASP A 280 -5.89 2.68 -29.82
C ASP A 280 -6.87 1.92 -28.90
N ARG A 281 -7.00 0.60 -29.05
CA ARG A 281 -7.87 -0.28 -28.26
C ARG A 281 -7.11 -1.05 -27.17
N VAL A 282 -5.78 -1.02 -27.15
CA VAL A 282 -4.97 -1.77 -26.17
C VAL A 282 -5.31 -1.42 -24.74
N ALA A 283 -5.57 -0.14 -24.46
CA ALA A 283 -5.92 0.30 -23.10
C ALA A 283 -7.29 -0.23 -22.65
N ASP A 284 -8.28 -0.29 -23.55
CA ASP A 284 -9.60 -0.84 -23.26
C ASP A 284 -9.54 -2.35 -23.05
N GLU A 285 -8.77 -3.06 -23.90
CA GLU A 285 -8.52 -4.49 -23.74
C GLU A 285 -7.81 -4.81 -22.42
N GLY A 286 -6.81 -3.99 -22.03
CA GLY A 286 -6.14 -4.13 -20.75
C GLY A 286 -7.06 -3.93 -19.55
N ILE A 287 -8.04 -3.03 -19.65
CA ILE A 287 -9.11 -2.84 -18.64
C ILE A 287 -9.99 -4.09 -18.57
N ALA A 288 -10.41 -4.62 -19.74
CA ALA A 288 -11.25 -5.83 -19.80
C ALA A 288 -10.55 -7.03 -19.17
N ILE A 289 -9.29 -7.28 -19.51
CA ILE A 289 -8.46 -8.34 -18.92
C ILE A 289 -8.34 -8.17 -17.40
N CYS A 290 -8.08 -6.94 -16.92
CA CYS A 290 -7.98 -6.67 -15.50
C CYS A 290 -9.30 -6.96 -14.77
N ALA A 291 -10.43 -6.55 -15.32
CA ALA A 291 -11.76 -6.79 -14.77
C ALA A 291 -12.10 -8.29 -14.72
N GLU A 292 -11.82 -9.04 -15.78
CA GLU A 292 -11.96 -10.50 -15.83
C GLU A 292 -11.12 -11.17 -14.73
N THR A 293 -9.84 -10.79 -14.64
CA THR A 293 -8.93 -11.30 -13.59
C THR A 293 -9.46 -11.01 -12.18
N ILE A 294 -9.99 -9.82 -11.91
CA ILE A 294 -10.61 -9.50 -10.61
C ILE A 294 -11.81 -10.41 -10.33
N SER A 295 -12.68 -10.64 -11.33
CA SER A 295 -13.85 -11.49 -11.19
C SER A 295 -13.48 -12.95 -10.89
N GLU A 296 -12.43 -13.46 -11.54
CA GLU A 296 -11.89 -14.80 -11.27
C GLU A 296 -11.26 -14.89 -9.86
N LEU A 297 -10.46 -13.89 -9.49
CA LEU A 297 -9.81 -13.83 -8.17
C LEU A 297 -10.83 -13.75 -7.03
N ALA A 298 -11.95 -13.07 -7.23
CA ALA A 298 -13.01 -12.98 -6.22
C ALA A 298 -13.61 -14.35 -5.83
N GLN A 299 -13.41 -15.38 -6.66
CA GLN A 299 -13.83 -16.75 -6.39
C GLN A 299 -12.77 -17.59 -5.65
N VAL A 300 -11.55 -17.03 -5.43
CA VAL A 300 -10.46 -17.78 -4.78
C VAL A 300 -10.67 -17.84 -3.28
N PRO A 301 -10.82 -19.04 -2.69
CA PRO A 301 -11.08 -19.16 -1.25
C PRO A 301 -9.94 -18.60 -0.41
N GLY A 302 -10.28 -17.81 0.61
CA GLY A 302 -9.32 -17.20 1.54
C GLY A 302 -8.68 -15.90 1.04
N LEU A 303 -9.04 -15.41 -0.16
CA LEU A 303 -8.64 -14.10 -0.65
C LEU A 303 -9.55 -13.03 -0.03
N ALA A 304 -8.96 -12.01 0.59
CA ALA A 304 -9.71 -10.93 1.25
C ALA A 304 -10.04 -9.76 0.32
N GLY A 305 -9.43 -9.69 -0.87
CA GLY A 305 -9.68 -8.60 -1.80
C GLY A 305 -8.59 -8.40 -2.84
N VAL A 306 -8.60 -7.24 -3.47
CA VAL A 306 -7.62 -6.87 -4.51
C VAL A 306 -6.96 -5.51 -4.21
N HIS A 307 -5.73 -5.39 -4.67
CA HIS A 307 -4.97 -4.15 -4.69
C HIS A 307 -4.76 -3.71 -6.15
N VAL A 308 -5.37 -2.60 -6.57
CA VAL A 308 -5.36 -2.15 -7.96
C VAL A 308 -4.22 -1.18 -8.22
N MET A 309 -3.26 -1.59 -9.03
CA MET A 309 -2.09 -0.82 -9.44
C MET A 309 -2.27 -0.26 -10.85
N ALA A 310 -3.00 0.84 -10.99
CA ALA A 310 -3.26 1.52 -12.27
C ALA A 310 -2.45 2.81 -12.37
N VAL A 311 -1.13 2.70 -12.30
CA VAL A 311 -0.20 3.84 -12.24
C VAL A 311 -0.37 4.78 -13.44
N GLY A 312 -0.68 6.06 -13.16
CA GLY A 312 -0.94 7.08 -14.17
C GLY A 312 -2.33 7.00 -14.84
N ALA A 313 -3.13 6.00 -14.45
CA ALA A 313 -4.50 5.80 -14.93
C ALA A 313 -5.48 5.54 -13.77
N GLU A 314 -5.19 6.09 -12.60
CA GLU A 314 -5.95 5.86 -11.37
C GLU A 314 -7.44 6.22 -11.53
N HIS A 315 -7.75 7.23 -12.35
CA HIS A 315 -9.12 7.64 -12.67
C HIS A 315 -9.96 6.55 -13.40
N ARG A 316 -9.31 5.53 -13.96
CA ARG A 316 -9.98 4.39 -14.62
C ARG A 316 -10.38 3.27 -13.66
N ILE A 317 -9.89 3.27 -12.42
CA ILE A 317 -10.18 2.23 -11.43
C ILE A 317 -11.70 2.03 -11.22
N PRO A 318 -12.53 3.07 -11.08
CA PRO A 318 -13.97 2.89 -10.96
C PRO A 318 -14.61 2.13 -12.14
N ALA A 319 -14.12 2.35 -13.35
CA ALA A 319 -14.60 1.63 -14.54
C ALA A 319 -14.19 0.15 -14.53
N ILE A 320 -12.93 -0.14 -14.16
CA ILE A 320 -12.42 -1.51 -14.00
C ILE A 320 -13.27 -2.28 -12.98
N LEU A 321 -13.50 -1.70 -11.80
CA LEU A 321 -14.24 -2.34 -10.71
C LEU A 321 -15.70 -2.58 -11.09
N ARG A 322 -16.34 -1.62 -11.77
CA ARG A 322 -17.71 -1.78 -12.27
C ARG A 322 -17.79 -2.91 -13.30
N GLN A 323 -16.83 -2.99 -14.23
CA GLN A 323 -16.77 -4.06 -15.24
C GLN A 323 -16.50 -5.43 -14.60
N ALA A 324 -15.76 -5.47 -13.47
CA ALA A 324 -15.57 -6.67 -12.66
C ALA A 324 -16.80 -7.07 -11.82
N GLY A 325 -17.92 -6.33 -11.91
CA GLY A 325 -19.14 -6.59 -11.14
C GLY A 325 -19.11 -6.10 -9.69
N LEU A 326 -18.11 -5.29 -9.32
CA LEU A 326 -18.01 -4.73 -7.97
C LEU A 326 -18.80 -3.41 -7.87
N ALA A 327 -19.51 -3.24 -6.76
CA ALA A 327 -20.26 -2.02 -6.43
C ALA A 327 -19.41 -1.04 -5.62
N PRO A 328 -19.72 0.27 -5.62
CA PRO A 328 -19.11 1.22 -4.70
C PRO A 328 -19.27 0.79 -3.24
N MET A 329 -18.23 0.91 -2.44
CA MET A 329 -18.23 0.46 -1.03
C MET A 329 -19.27 1.17 -0.16
N LEU A 330 -19.60 2.43 -0.45
CA LEU A 330 -20.64 3.18 0.30
C LEU A 330 -22.07 2.73 -0.01
N ALA A 331 -22.32 2.03 -1.12
CA ALA A 331 -23.63 1.48 -1.44
C ALA A 331 -23.99 0.29 -0.52
N THR A 332 -23.01 -0.46 -0.05
CA THR A 332 -23.21 -1.64 0.82
C THR A 332 -23.45 -1.28 2.29
N GLY A 333 -23.05 -0.09 2.76
CA GLY A 333 -23.26 0.37 4.13
C GLY A 333 -24.63 0.99 4.43
N ARG A 334 -25.44 1.30 3.40
CA ARG A 334 -26.78 1.87 3.57
C ARG A 334 -27.91 0.83 3.62
N ALA A 335 -27.64 -0.43 3.28
CA ALA A 335 -28.67 -1.49 3.28
C ALA A 335 -28.89 -2.13 4.67
N GLY A 336 -28.14 -1.75 5.70
CA GLY A 336 -28.16 -2.39 7.02
C GLY A 336 -28.94 -1.63 8.12
N HIS A 337 -29.61 -0.52 7.85
CA HIS A 337 -30.37 0.24 8.86
C HIS A 337 -31.78 0.66 8.37
N ALA A 338 -32.49 -0.26 7.76
CA ALA A 338 -33.92 -0.13 7.54
C ALA A 338 -34.58 -1.48 7.92
N GLY A 339 -34.84 -1.62 9.20
CA GLY A 339 -35.54 -2.77 9.78
C GLY A 339 -35.71 -2.58 11.27
#